data_d81ae82f271b550a79351f47467b11a4
#
_entry.id   d81ae82f271b550a79351f47467b11a4
#
_cell.length_a   1.000
_cell.length_b   1.000
_cell.length_c   1.000
_cell.angle_alpha   90.00
_cell.angle_beta   90.00
_cell.angle_gamma   90.00
#
_symmetry.space_group_name_H-M   'P 1'
#
loop_
_entity.id
_entity.type
_entity.pdbx_description
1 polymer ?
#
loop_
_entity_poly.entity_id
_entity_poly.type
_entity_poly.pdbx_seq_one_letter_code
_entity_poly.pdbx_strand_id
1 'polypeptide(L)'
;MRHLVDEMCVGTDPLEFAIATNLVLETGFTNLQFIGLSAIAHDVGDRMFEKMVTSIQTDEARHAQIGHPVLATLIRHDPERAQYLVDKWFWRSWIAFEAAVVLGQLHRLARHFSPHGLCERLHLPRNAY
;
A
#
# COMPACT_ATOMS: atom_id res chain seq x y z
N MET A 1 -4.62 1.10 -8.22
CA MET A 1 -3.39 0.39 -7.78
C MET A 1 -2.78 -0.46 -8.89
N ARG A 2 -3.54 -1.35 -9.56
CA ARG A 2 -3.00 -2.17 -10.68
C ARG A 2 -2.26 -1.33 -11.74
N HIS A 3 -2.84 -0.24 -12.19
CA HIS A 3 -2.24 0.67 -13.18
C HIS A 3 -0.90 1.26 -12.73
N LEU A 4 -0.75 1.60 -11.45
CA LEU A 4 0.50 2.10 -10.89
C LEU A 4 1.61 1.04 -10.94
N VAL A 5 1.29 -0.19 -10.54
CA VAL A 5 2.25 -1.31 -10.56
C VAL A 5 2.64 -1.66 -12.01
N ASP A 6 1.66 -1.67 -12.92
CA ASP A 6 1.92 -1.90 -14.34
C ASP A 6 2.87 -0.83 -14.91
N GLU A 7 2.66 0.45 -14.58
CA GLU A 7 3.54 1.55 -14.98
C GLU A 7 4.95 1.41 -14.39
N MET A 8 5.08 0.98 -13.13
CA MET A 8 6.39 0.75 -12.50
C MET A 8 7.16 -0.38 -13.17
N CYS A 9 6.46 -1.42 -13.63
CA CYS A 9 7.09 -2.63 -14.17
C CYS A 9 7.33 -2.57 -15.68
N VAL A 10 6.58 -1.74 -16.43
CA VAL A 10 6.62 -1.72 -17.90
C VAL A 10 7.16 -0.38 -18.39
N GLY A 11 8.31 -0.41 -19.05
CA GLY A 11 8.88 0.75 -19.75
C GLY A 11 9.72 1.68 -18.89
N THR A 12 10.02 1.34 -17.65
CA THR A 12 10.96 2.06 -16.81
C THR A 12 12.37 1.47 -16.96
N ASP A 13 13.38 2.32 -16.82
CA ASP A 13 14.75 1.81 -16.72
C ASP A 13 14.96 1.12 -15.36
N PRO A 14 15.95 0.21 -15.24
CA PRO A 14 16.18 -0.54 -14.00
C PRO A 14 16.43 0.33 -12.76
N LEU A 15 17.01 1.52 -12.94
CA LEU A 15 17.27 2.46 -11.87
C LEU A 15 15.97 3.10 -11.37
N GLU A 16 15.13 3.54 -12.29
CA GLU A 16 13.82 4.09 -11.98
C GLU A 16 12.94 3.04 -11.31
N PHE A 17 12.94 1.80 -11.82
CA PHE A 17 12.23 0.68 -11.21
C PHE A 17 12.67 0.44 -9.77
N ALA A 18 13.99 0.39 -9.49
CA ALA A 18 14.50 0.17 -8.14
C ALA A 18 14.09 1.29 -7.17
N ILE A 19 14.06 2.55 -7.60
CA ILE A 19 13.61 3.68 -6.78
C ILE A 19 12.09 3.61 -6.56
N ALA A 20 11.32 3.39 -7.61
CA ALA A 20 9.87 3.35 -7.54
C ALA A 20 9.37 2.23 -6.63
N THR A 21 9.90 1.01 -6.79
CA THR A 21 9.45 -0.17 -6.05
C THR A 21 10.10 -0.25 -4.67
N ASN A 22 11.41 -0.42 -4.59
CA ASN A 22 12.08 -0.76 -3.34
C ASN A 22 12.13 0.41 -2.35
N LEU A 23 12.23 1.65 -2.83
CA LEU A 23 12.31 2.80 -1.95
C LEU A 23 10.94 3.42 -1.69
N VAL A 24 10.21 3.77 -2.74
CA VAL A 24 8.95 4.52 -2.58
C VAL A 24 7.80 3.59 -2.20
N LEU A 25 7.50 2.59 -3.02
CA LEU A 25 6.32 1.75 -2.80
C LEU A 25 6.50 0.86 -1.56
N GLU A 26 7.50 0.01 -1.55
CA GLU A 26 7.69 -1.01 -0.51
C GLU A 26 8.07 -0.39 0.83
N THR A 27 9.08 0.45 0.85
CA THR A 27 9.53 1.09 2.11
C THR A 27 8.57 2.16 2.61
N GLY A 28 8.06 2.99 1.73
CA GLY A 28 7.21 4.12 2.10
C GLY A 28 5.77 3.75 2.38
N PHE A 29 5.13 3.00 1.49
CA PHE A 29 3.68 2.77 1.54
C PHE A 29 3.28 1.39 2.05
N THR A 30 3.88 0.30 1.55
CA THR A 30 3.49 -1.05 1.97
C THR A 30 3.92 -1.36 3.40
N ASN A 31 5.08 -0.86 3.82
CA ASN A 31 5.53 -1.02 5.20
C ASN A 31 4.55 -0.40 6.21
N LEU A 32 4.01 0.79 5.92
CA LEU A 32 2.98 1.42 6.77
C LEU A 32 1.70 0.59 6.83
N GLN A 33 1.30 -0.05 5.71
CA GLN A 33 0.15 -0.94 5.69
C GLN A 33 0.36 -2.17 6.57
N PHE A 34 1.54 -2.77 6.53
CA PHE A 34 1.85 -3.94 7.36
C PHE A 34 1.89 -3.61 8.85
N ILE A 35 2.41 -2.45 9.22
CA ILE A 35 2.35 -1.96 10.62
C ILE A 35 0.89 -1.83 11.07
N GLY A 36 0.05 -1.16 10.27
CA GLY A 36 -1.35 -0.97 10.59
C GLY A 36 -2.14 -2.28 10.64
N LEU A 37 -1.92 -3.19 9.70
CA LEU A 37 -2.59 -4.50 9.67
C LEU A 37 -2.16 -5.38 10.84
N SER A 38 -0.89 -5.35 11.23
CA SER A 38 -0.38 -6.08 12.40
C SER A 38 -1.02 -5.56 13.68
N ALA A 39 -1.15 -4.25 13.86
CA ALA A 39 -1.81 -3.65 15.01
C ALA A 39 -3.30 -4.04 15.09
N ILE A 40 -4.03 -3.96 13.97
CA ILE A 40 -5.43 -4.36 13.90
C ILE A 40 -5.59 -5.85 14.24
N ALA A 41 -4.74 -6.71 13.69
CA ALA A 41 -4.77 -8.15 13.97
C ALA A 41 -4.54 -8.44 15.46
N HIS A 42 -3.60 -7.72 16.07
CA HIS A 42 -3.35 -7.77 17.52
C HIS A 42 -4.60 -7.42 18.32
N ASP A 43 -5.24 -6.29 18.00
CA ASP A 43 -6.40 -5.77 18.73
C ASP A 43 -7.62 -6.70 18.66
N VAL A 44 -7.81 -7.38 17.52
CA VAL A 44 -8.89 -8.37 17.36
C VAL A 44 -8.51 -9.79 17.82
N GLY A 45 -7.28 -9.99 18.29
CA GLY A 45 -6.80 -11.27 18.82
C GLY A 45 -6.40 -12.30 17.76
N ASP A 46 -6.28 -11.91 16.48
CA ASP A 46 -5.83 -12.81 15.39
C ASP A 46 -4.30 -12.92 15.37
N ARG A 47 -3.79 -13.76 16.24
CA ARG A 47 -2.35 -13.99 16.41
C ARG A 47 -1.67 -14.61 15.20
N MET A 48 -2.41 -15.38 14.40
CA MET A 48 -1.85 -15.98 13.19
C MET A 48 -1.62 -14.91 12.14
N PHE A 49 -2.62 -14.08 11.87
CA PHE A 49 -2.52 -13.00 10.90
C PHE A 49 -1.48 -11.95 11.33
N GLU A 50 -1.45 -11.57 12.63
CA GLU A 50 -0.41 -10.70 13.20
C GLU A 50 1.00 -11.20 12.87
N LYS A 51 1.30 -12.48 13.16
CA LYS A 51 2.62 -13.08 12.90
C LYS A 51 2.95 -13.13 11.40
N MET A 52 1.98 -13.48 10.57
CA MET A 52 2.15 -13.52 9.12
C MET A 52 2.52 -12.14 8.57
N VAL A 53 1.78 -11.10 8.94
CA VAL A 53 2.03 -9.72 8.50
C VAL A 53 3.36 -9.20 9.02
N THR A 54 3.72 -9.48 10.27
CA THR A 54 5.02 -9.11 10.85
C THR A 54 6.18 -9.80 10.13
N SER A 55 6.01 -11.05 9.69
CA SER A 55 7.02 -11.75 8.88
C SER A 55 7.24 -11.07 7.54
N ILE A 56 6.15 -10.71 6.83
CA ILE A 56 6.22 -9.98 5.56
C ILE A 56 6.93 -8.64 5.75
N GLN A 57 6.59 -7.89 6.82
CA GLN A 57 7.24 -6.62 7.13
C GLN A 57 8.76 -6.77 7.31
N THR A 58 9.22 -7.88 7.88
CA THR A 58 10.66 -8.15 8.03
C THR A 58 11.34 -8.32 6.66
N ASP A 59 10.66 -8.92 5.69
CA ASP A 59 11.17 -9.06 4.33
C ASP A 59 11.16 -7.73 3.57
N GLU A 60 10.15 -6.88 3.75
CA GLU A 60 10.10 -5.53 3.20
C GLU A 60 11.28 -4.65 3.66
N ALA A 61 11.72 -4.81 4.91
CA ALA A 61 12.89 -4.10 5.42
C ALA A 61 14.20 -4.45 4.68
N ARG A 62 14.28 -5.63 4.05
CA ARG A 62 15.42 -6.03 3.20
C ARG A 62 15.38 -5.34 1.85
N HIS A 63 14.21 -5.07 1.29
CA HIS A 63 14.04 -4.36 0.03
C HIS A 63 14.53 -2.91 0.14
N ALA A 64 14.33 -2.27 1.29
CA ALA A 64 14.91 -0.96 1.59
C ALA A 64 16.43 -0.94 1.48
N GLN A 65 17.09 -2.04 1.84
CA GLN A 65 18.55 -2.16 1.74
C GLN A 65 19.05 -2.20 0.29
N ILE A 66 18.19 -2.56 -0.67
CA ILE A 66 18.49 -2.52 -2.10
C ILE A 66 18.26 -1.11 -2.65
N GLY A 67 17.14 -0.50 -2.32
CA GLY A 67 16.76 0.83 -2.82
C GLY A 67 17.67 1.95 -2.34
N HIS A 68 18.10 1.90 -1.09
CA HIS A 68 18.89 2.95 -0.46
C HIS A 68 20.26 3.22 -1.15
N PRO A 69 21.11 2.22 -1.41
CA PRO A 69 22.39 2.45 -2.10
C PRO A 69 22.21 2.88 -3.56
N VAL A 70 21.16 2.43 -4.23
CA VAL A 70 20.80 2.86 -5.58
C VAL A 70 20.52 4.37 -5.59
N LEU A 71 19.63 4.83 -4.71
CA LEU A 71 19.32 6.24 -4.58
C LEU A 71 20.55 7.07 -4.17
N ALA A 72 21.33 6.61 -3.19
CA ALA A 72 22.54 7.29 -2.73
C ALA A 72 23.58 7.44 -3.85
N THR A 73 23.67 6.46 -4.76
CA THR A 73 24.53 6.53 -5.92
C THR A 73 23.99 7.54 -6.94
N LEU A 74 22.70 7.53 -7.21
CA LEU A 74 22.09 8.47 -8.13
C LEU A 74 22.23 9.91 -7.63
N ILE A 75 22.01 10.18 -6.35
CA ILE A 75 22.17 11.52 -5.76
C ILE A 75 23.58 12.07 -5.98
N ARG A 76 24.60 11.22 -5.91
CA ARG A 76 26.01 11.64 -6.14
C ARG A 76 26.31 11.99 -7.59
N HIS A 77 25.66 11.31 -8.53
CA HIS A 77 25.96 11.46 -9.96
C HIS A 77 24.97 12.38 -10.70
N ASP A 78 23.72 12.37 -10.29
CA ASP A 78 22.64 13.13 -10.92
C ASP A 78 21.56 13.47 -9.87
N PRO A 79 21.78 14.48 -9.03
CA PRO A 79 20.85 14.85 -7.96
C PRO A 79 19.50 15.35 -8.46
N GLU A 80 19.47 15.99 -9.64
CA GLU A 80 18.22 16.50 -10.22
C GLU A 80 17.32 15.34 -10.66
N ARG A 81 17.89 14.35 -11.31
CA ARG A 81 17.19 13.13 -11.69
C ARG A 81 16.74 12.34 -10.46
N ALA A 82 17.57 12.25 -9.42
CA ALA A 82 17.21 11.58 -8.17
C ALA A 82 15.95 12.23 -7.55
N GLN A 83 15.95 13.57 -7.42
CA GLN A 83 14.81 14.31 -6.89
C GLN A 83 13.56 14.11 -7.75
N TYR A 84 13.70 14.24 -9.07
CA TYR A 84 12.59 14.01 -10.00
C TYR A 84 11.95 12.63 -9.87
N LEU A 85 12.77 11.57 -9.79
CA LEU A 85 12.26 10.20 -9.70
C LEU A 85 11.56 9.93 -8.35
N VAL A 86 12.13 10.43 -7.25
CA VAL A 86 11.50 10.31 -5.93
C VAL A 86 10.16 11.06 -5.91
N ASP A 87 10.12 12.31 -6.36
CA ASP A 87 8.89 13.11 -6.39
C ASP A 87 7.83 12.47 -7.30
N LYS A 88 8.22 12.07 -8.50
CA LYS A 88 7.33 11.41 -9.47
C LYS A 88 6.62 10.22 -8.85
N TRP A 89 7.37 9.30 -8.26
CA TRP A 89 6.83 8.05 -7.75
C TRP A 89 6.17 8.19 -6.40
N PHE A 90 6.65 9.10 -5.54
CA PHE A 90 6.01 9.42 -4.27
C PHE A 90 4.58 9.93 -4.49
N TRP A 91 4.40 10.96 -5.32
CA TRP A 91 3.08 11.54 -5.56
C TRP A 91 2.12 10.59 -6.28
N ARG A 92 2.60 9.80 -7.23
CA ARG A 92 1.80 8.77 -7.90
C ARG A 92 1.34 7.68 -6.92
N SER A 93 2.23 7.23 -6.07
CA SER A 93 1.91 6.23 -5.04
C SER A 93 0.96 6.79 -4.00
N TRP A 94 1.14 8.04 -3.59
CA TRP A 94 0.26 8.73 -2.66
C TRP A 94 -1.17 8.83 -3.20
N ILE A 95 -1.36 9.31 -4.42
CA ILE A 95 -2.68 9.42 -5.07
C ILE A 95 -3.35 8.05 -5.17
N ALA A 96 -2.60 7.02 -5.57
CA ALA A 96 -3.14 5.66 -5.67
C ALA A 96 -3.54 5.09 -4.30
N PHE A 97 -2.77 5.39 -3.26
CA PHE A 97 -3.05 4.99 -1.89
C PHE A 97 -4.30 5.68 -1.35
N GLU A 98 -4.40 7.00 -1.48
CA GLU A 98 -5.59 7.77 -1.08
C GLU A 98 -6.85 7.28 -1.80
N ALA A 99 -6.77 7.07 -3.12
CA ALA A 99 -7.88 6.54 -3.89
C ALA A 99 -8.33 5.16 -3.38
N ALA A 100 -7.40 4.29 -3.04
CA ALA A 100 -7.71 2.97 -2.49
C ALA A 100 -8.38 3.06 -1.11
N VAL A 101 -7.90 3.96 -0.24
CA VAL A 101 -8.49 4.20 1.08
C VAL A 101 -9.90 4.77 0.96
N VAL A 102 -10.11 5.79 0.14
CA VAL A 102 -11.41 6.43 -0.08
C VAL A 102 -12.40 5.42 -0.67
N LEU A 103 -12.02 4.69 -1.73
CA LEU A 103 -12.86 3.66 -2.33
C LEU A 103 -13.20 2.53 -1.35
N GLY A 104 -12.25 2.11 -0.52
CA GLY A 104 -12.50 1.13 0.53
C GLY A 104 -13.49 1.64 1.59
N GLN A 105 -13.45 2.92 1.93
CA GLN A 105 -14.42 3.55 2.84
C GLN A 105 -15.80 3.65 2.22
N LEU A 106 -15.89 4.12 0.98
CA LEU A 106 -17.15 4.21 0.24
C LEU A 106 -17.81 2.84 0.08
N HIS A 107 -17.02 1.80 -0.22
CA HIS A 107 -17.52 0.43 -0.30
C HIS A 107 -18.07 -0.09 1.04
N ARG A 108 -17.42 0.24 2.15
CA ARG A 108 -17.94 -0.10 3.50
C ARG A 108 -19.24 0.63 3.79
N LEU A 109 -19.33 1.92 3.49
CA LEU A 109 -20.55 2.71 3.65
C LEU A 109 -21.68 2.16 2.77
N ALA A 110 -21.41 1.87 1.50
CA ALA A 110 -22.39 1.29 0.59
C ALA A 110 -22.94 -0.04 1.10
N ARG A 111 -22.10 -0.92 1.62
CA ARG A 111 -22.55 -2.17 2.26
C ARG A 111 -23.37 -1.91 3.53
N HIS A 112 -22.97 -0.91 4.31
CA HIS A 112 -23.67 -0.56 5.54
C HIS A 112 -25.10 -0.05 5.29
N PHE A 113 -25.31 0.70 4.21
CA PHE A 113 -26.61 1.24 3.79
C PHE A 113 -27.31 0.36 2.74
N SER A 114 -26.75 -0.78 2.37
CA SER A 114 -27.46 -1.72 1.49
C SER A 114 -28.68 -2.32 2.19
N PRO A 115 -29.73 -2.73 1.45
CA PRO A 115 -30.90 -3.43 2.04
C PRO A 115 -30.47 -4.60 2.94
N HIS A 116 -29.44 -5.34 2.53
CA HIS A 116 -28.89 -6.47 3.29
C HIS A 116 -28.26 -6.04 4.62
N GLY A 117 -27.44 -4.98 4.60
CA GLY A 117 -26.82 -4.43 5.80
C GLY A 117 -27.84 -3.78 6.76
N LEU A 118 -28.96 -3.26 6.23
CA LEU A 118 -30.07 -2.76 7.02
C LEU A 118 -30.83 -3.90 7.72
N CYS A 119 -31.10 -5.00 7.01
CA CYS A 119 -31.75 -6.17 7.59
C CYS A 119 -30.95 -6.77 8.75
N GLU A 120 -29.64 -6.90 8.59
CA GLU A 120 -28.76 -7.43 9.64
C GLU A 120 -28.79 -6.56 10.92
N ARG A 121 -28.77 -5.24 10.78
CA ARG A 121 -28.79 -4.33 11.93
C ARG A 121 -30.15 -4.24 12.63
N LEU A 122 -31.21 -4.34 11.87
CA LEU A 122 -32.58 -4.29 12.39
C LEU A 122 -33.10 -5.67 12.79
N HIS A 123 -32.25 -6.72 12.67
CA HIS A 123 -32.65 -8.11 12.92
C HIS A 123 -33.87 -8.56 12.11
N LEU A 124 -34.04 -8.02 10.90
CA LEU A 124 -35.12 -8.38 10.01
C LEU A 124 -34.77 -9.63 9.19
N PRO A 125 -35.75 -10.47 8.84
CA PRO A 125 -35.51 -11.63 7.98
C PRO A 125 -35.09 -11.19 6.57
N ARG A 126 -34.14 -11.94 5.97
CA ARG A 126 -33.50 -11.62 4.67
C ARG A 126 -34.44 -11.53 3.46
N ASN A 127 -35.67 -12.01 3.62
CA ASN A 127 -36.71 -12.04 2.61
C ASN A 127 -37.80 -10.98 2.86
N ALA A 128 -37.51 -9.92 3.62
CA ALA A 128 -38.45 -8.82 3.89
C ALA A 128 -38.50 -7.76 2.77
N TYR A 129 -37.84 -8.01 1.60
CA TYR A 129 -37.84 -7.13 0.41
C TYR A 129 -38.06 -7.92 -0.85
#